data_d5098b03604e8d3a91407467e27e8999
#
_entry.id   d5098b03604e8d3a91407467e27e8999
#
_cell.length_a   1.000
_cell.length_b   1.000
_cell.length_c   1.000
_cell.angle_alpha   90.00
_cell.angle_beta   90.00
_cell.angle_gamma   90.00
#
_symmetry.space_group_name_H-M   'P 1'
#
loop_
_entity.id
_entity.type
_entity.pdbx_description
1 polymer ?
#
loop_
_entity_poly.entity_id
_entity_poly.type
_entity_poly.pdbx_seq_one_letter_code
_entity_poly.pdbx_strand_id
1 'polypeptide(L)'
;MCFNHDSEPPVPEGDREATGRDLTLTARDGNEFAAFEATGATPSETAVVVLPDVRGLYRFYKELAMRFAQAGHDAVAIDYFGRTAGIAERPNDWDFWPHVHGTTFAGIRDDVTAAVSHLRTARPGRSVFTVGFCFGGSSSWHQAANGLGLAGAIGFYGKPRRPEETSGAIDRVAGMASPILALMGGDDPSIPLDSVEEFRAALEEAGTPHEVVVYPGAPHSFFDRHYEDFADDSADAWRRVLEFIETNKAR
;
A
#
# COMPACT_ATOMS: atom_id res chain seq x y z
N MET A 1 13.72 5.92 12.30
CA MET A 1 13.34 6.16 10.87
C MET A 1 12.83 4.85 10.30
N CYS A 2 11.82 4.90 9.46
CA CYS A 2 11.13 3.70 8.96
C CYS A 2 11.79 3.05 7.73
N PHE A 3 12.91 3.55 7.24
CA PHE A 3 13.48 3.16 5.95
C PHE A 3 15.00 3.38 5.89
N ASN A 4 15.66 2.71 4.94
CA ASN A 4 16.99 3.06 4.43
C ASN A 4 16.83 3.57 3.00
N HIS A 5 17.76 4.41 2.55
CA HIS A 5 17.69 4.98 1.19
C HIS A 5 18.12 4.00 0.10
N ASP A 6 18.81 2.94 0.47
CA ASP A 6 19.38 1.89 -0.38
C ASP A 6 18.64 0.55 -0.27
N SER A 7 17.56 0.46 0.55
CA SER A 7 16.76 -0.76 0.62
C SER A 7 16.07 -1.06 -0.71
N GLU A 8 16.00 -2.34 -1.04
CA GLU A 8 15.37 -2.86 -2.26
C GLU A 8 14.25 -3.84 -1.90
N PRO A 9 13.13 -3.84 -2.63
CA PRO A 9 12.08 -4.81 -2.41
C PRO A 9 12.50 -6.22 -2.85
N PRO A 10 11.89 -7.28 -2.29
CA PRO A 10 12.21 -8.66 -2.64
C PRO A 10 12.06 -8.91 -4.14
N VAL A 11 12.96 -9.73 -4.68
CA VAL A 11 12.91 -10.16 -6.09
C VAL A 11 11.93 -11.34 -6.19
N PRO A 12 10.89 -11.26 -7.04
CA PRO A 12 9.99 -12.39 -7.24
C PRO A 12 10.70 -13.57 -7.91
N GLU A 13 10.21 -14.78 -7.67
CA GLU A 13 10.67 -15.94 -8.41
C GLU A 13 10.25 -15.83 -9.89
N GLY A 14 11.21 -16.05 -10.81
CA GLY A 14 11.02 -16.02 -12.25
C GLY A 14 11.42 -14.69 -12.91
N ASP A 15 11.82 -14.79 -14.19
CA ASP A 15 12.35 -13.69 -15.00
C ASP A 15 11.27 -13.07 -15.91
N ARG A 16 10.10 -12.72 -15.39
CA ARG A 16 9.11 -12.06 -16.21
C ARG A 16 9.57 -10.64 -16.54
N GLU A 17 9.55 -10.32 -17.83
CA GLU A 17 9.83 -8.96 -18.29
C GLU A 17 8.72 -7.99 -17.81
N ALA A 18 9.15 -6.85 -17.33
CA ALA A 18 8.27 -5.74 -16.96
C ALA A 18 8.87 -4.42 -17.44
N THR A 19 8.02 -3.45 -17.73
CA THR A 19 8.39 -2.11 -18.11
C THR A 19 7.78 -1.11 -17.14
N GLY A 20 8.51 -0.04 -16.83
CA GLY A 20 8.05 1.01 -15.94
C GLY A 20 8.18 2.39 -16.56
N ARG A 21 7.32 3.32 -16.15
CA ARG A 21 7.37 4.71 -16.57
C ARG A 21 6.83 5.65 -15.50
N ASP A 22 7.42 6.81 -15.41
CA ASP A 22 6.87 7.91 -14.63
C ASP A 22 5.66 8.53 -15.37
N LEU A 23 4.64 8.95 -14.63
CA LEU A 23 3.49 9.64 -15.15
C LEU A 23 2.94 10.64 -14.12
N THR A 24 2.09 11.53 -14.59
CA THR A 24 1.29 12.41 -13.73
C THR A 24 -0.16 11.99 -13.82
N LEU A 25 -0.80 11.81 -12.66
CA LEU A 25 -2.23 11.59 -12.55
C LEU A 25 -2.92 12.85 -12.02
N THR A 26 -4.18 13.02 -12.37
CA THR A 26 -5.00 14.15 -11.92
C THR A 26 -6.20 13.60 -11.14
N ALA A 27 -6.31 13.99 -9.87
CA ALA A 27 -7.47 13.68 -9.06
C ALA A 27 -8.69 14.53 -9.49
N ARG A 28 -9.89 14.11 -9.06
CA ARG A 28 -11.16 14.77 -9.46
C ARG A 28 -11.26 16.24 -9.04
N ASP A 29 -10.52 16.65 -8.03
CA ASP A 29 -10.45 18.05 -7.56
C ASP A 29 -9.40 18.89 -8.29
N GLY A 30 -8.75 18.33 -9.32
CA GLY A 30 -7.72 18.98 -10.12
C GLY A 30 -6.31 18.90 -9.55
N ASN A 31 -6.10 18.20 -8.42
CA ASN A 31 -4.76 17.96 -7.91
C ASN A 31 -3.97 17.06 -8.86
N GLU A 32 -2.80 17.51 -9.27
CA GLU A 32 -1.84 16.69 -10.01
C GLU A 32 -0.82 16.08 -9.05
N PHE A 33 -0.49 14.82 -9.26
CA PHE A 33 0.49 14.11 -8.45
C PHE A 33 1.32 13.14 -9.29
N ALA A 34 2.57 12.93 -8.87
CA ALA A 34 3.46 11.97 -9.51
C ALA A 34 3.00 10.54 -9.24
N ALA A 35 3.16 9.69 -10.24
CA ALA A 35 2.94 8.26 -10.12
C ALA A 35 3.98 7.50 -10.97
N PHE A 36 4.15 6.22 -10.67
CA PHE A 36 4.99 5.32 -11.46
C PHE A 36 4.17 4.09 -11.81
N GLU A 37 4.01 3.83 -13.10
CA GLU A 37 3.31 2.66 -13.63
C GLU A 37 4.31 1.59 -14.03
N ALA A 38 4.04 0.36 -13.63
CA ALA A 38 4.76 -0.83 -14.07
C ALA A 38 3.79 -1.84 -14.66
N THR A 39 4.12 -2.38 -15.83
CA THR A 39 3.31 -3.36 -16.56
C THR A 39 4.15 -4.54 -17.00
N GLY A 40 3.58 -5.73 -16.89
CA GLY A 40 4.20 -6.94 -17.44
C GLY A 40 4.11 -7.00 -18.98
N ALA A 41 4.90 -7.88 -19.59
CA ALA A 41 4.86 -8.14 -21.01
C ALA A 41 3.49 -8.68 -21.49
N THR A 42 2.73 -9.33 -20.59
CA THR A 42 1.38 -9.83 -20.84
C THR A 42 0.38 -9.01 -20.04
N PRO A 43 -0.71 -8.53 -20.64
CA PRO A 43 -1.75 -7.79 -19.93
C PRO A 43 -2.31 -8.57 -18.74
N SER A 44 -2.38 -7.94 -17.57
CA SER A 44 -2.83 -8.56 -16.33
C SER A 44 -4.31 -8.30 -16.02
N GLU A 45 -5.02 -9.33 -15.51
CA GLU A 45 -6.39 -9.20 -14.99
C GLU A 45 -6.42 -8.57 -13.59
N THR A 46 -5.27 -8.41 -12.98
CA THR A 46 -5.11 -7.82 -11.65
C THR A 46 -4.20 -6.61 -11.70
N ALA A 47 -4.45 -5.66 -10.82
CA ALA A 47 -3.58 -4.51 -10.66
C ALA A 47 -3.48 -4.06 -9.21
N VAL A 48 -2.38 -3.40 -8.87
CA VAL A 48 -2.07 -2.95 -7.52
C VAL A 48 -1.81 -1.45 -7.53
N VAL A 49 -2.49 -0.72 -6.64
CA VAL A 49 -2.11 0.65 -6.29
C VAL A 49 -1.21 0.58 -5.06
N VAL A 50 0.05 0.98 -5.22
CA VAL A 50 1.04 0.99 -4.14
C VAL A 50 0.99 2.34 -3.43
N LEU A 51 0.75 2.30 -2.11
CA LEU A 51 0.71 3.45 -1.22
C LEU A 51 2.00 3.48 -0.39
N PRO A 52 2.91 4.42 -0.69
CA PRO A 52 4.19 4.54 -0.01
C PRO A 52 4.10 4.83 1.49
N ASP A 53 5.23 4.76 2.17
CA ASP A 53 5.42 5.30 3.51
C ASP A 53 5.51 6.85 3.47
N VAL A 54 6.01 7.43 4.55
CA VAL A 54 6.16 8.88 4.71
C VAL A 54 7.13 9.55 3.70
N ARG A 55 7.90 8.78 2.93
CA ARG A 55 8.77 9.32 1.86
C ARG A 55 7.97 9.73 0.61
N GLY A 56 6.76 9.20 0.43
CA GLY A 56 6.02 9.34 -0.83
C GLY A 56 6.59 8.44 -1.92
N LEU A 57 6.47 8.84 -3.19
CA LEU A 57 6.94 8.06 -4.33
C LEU A 57 8.48 8.03 -4.39
N TYR A 58 9.09 7.22 -3.55
CA TYR A 58 10.53 7.01 -3.49
C TYR A 58 10.96 5.81 -4.36
N ARG A 59 12.25 5.69 -4.65
CA ARG A 59 12.84 4.62 -5.48
C ARG A 59 12.33 3.23 -5.10
N PHE A 60 12.33 2.88 -3.82
CA PHE A 60 11.84 1.60 -3.33
C PHE A 60 10.44 1.25 -3.85
N TYR A 61 9.51 2.21 -3.87
CA TYR A 61 8.13 1.96 -4.33
C TYR A 61 7.99 1.88 -5.84
N LYS A 62 8.86 2.55 -6.60
CA LYS A 62 8.95 2.36 -8.05
C LYS A 62 9.46 0.95 -8.37
N GLU A 63 10.48 0.50 -7.66
CA GLU A 63 11.02 -0.86 -7.79
C GLU A 63 10.00 -1.91 -7.34
N LEU A 64 9.27 -1.67 -6.25
CA LEU A 64 8.20 -2.57 -5.80
C LEU A 64 7.08 -2.69 -6.84
N ALA A 65 6.69 -1.59 -7.50
CA ALA A 65 5.74 -1.65 -8.62
C ALA A 65 6.28 -2.55 -9.75
N MET A 66 7.57 -2.47 -10.08
CA MET A 66 8.21 -3.39 -11.02
C MET A 66 8.14 -4.85 -10.55
N ARG A 67 8.34 -5.12 -9.23
CA ARG A 67 8.22 -6.48 -8.69
C ARG A 67 6.80 -7.03 -8.82
N PHE A 68 5.76 -6.22 -8.60
CA PHE A 68 4.39 -6.64 -8.87
C PHE A 68 4.17 -6.97 -10.35
N ALA A 69 4.67 -6.14 -11.26
CA ALA A 69 4.54 -6.39 -12.69
C ALA A 69 5.28 -7.67 -13.11
N GLN A 70 6.47 -7.93 -12.57
CA GLN A 70 7.21 -9.18 -12.76
C GLN A 70 6.49 -10.40 -12.17
N ALA A 71 5.75 -10.22 -11.07
CA ALA A 71 4.89 -11.27 -10.50
C ALA A 71 3.61 -11.50 -11.31
N GLY A 72 3.29 -10.65 -12.29
CA GLY A 72 2.12 -10.77 -13.16
C GLY A 72 0.95 -9.86 -12.78
N HIS A 73 1.19 -8.83 -11.99
CA HIS A 73 0.19 -7.86 -11.56
C HIS A 73 0.63 -6.46 -11.97
N ASP A 74 -0.07 -5.81 -12.90
CA ASP A 74 0.25 -4.41 -13.22
C ASP A 74 0.17 -3.55 -11.95
N ALA A 75 1.00 -2.51 -11.84
CA ALA A 75 1.03 -1.70 -10.63
C ALA A 75 1.17 -0.20 -10.93
N VAL A 76 0.59 0.61 -10.04
CA VAL A 76 0.81 2.06 -10.02
C VAL A 76 1.18 2.47 -8.60
N ALA A 77 2.41 2.92 -8.39
CA ALA A 77 2.81 3.57 -7.16
C ALA A 77 2.50 5.06 -7.23
N ILE A 78 1.86 5.62 -6.20
CA ILE A 78 1.41 7.02 -6.19
C ILE A 78 2.20 7.87 -5.21
N ASP A 79 2.24 9.18 -5.47
CA ASP A 79 2.73 10.18 -4.54
C ASP A 79 1.59 11.05 -4.04
N TYR A 80 1.11 10.81 -2.84
CA TYR A 80 0.04 11.62 -2.25
C TYR A 80 0.50 12.97 -1.68
N PHE A 81 1.76 13.36 -1.88
CA PHE A 81 2.26 14.69 -1.49
C PHE A 81 2.21 15.72 -2.64
N GLY A 82 1.65 15.37 -3.79
CA GLY A 82 1.40 16.32 -4.87
C GLY A 82 0.65 17.56 -4.42
N ARG A 83 -0.29 17.41 -3.46
CA ARG A 83 -1.09 18.51 -2.90
C ARG A 83 -0.28 19.53 -2.11
N THR A 84 0.82 19.13 -1.50
CA THR A 84 1.57 19.97 -0.56
C THR A 84 3.00 20.23 -1.01
N ALA A 85 3.57 19.36 -1.83
CA ALA A 85 4.96 19.45 -2.30
C ALA A 85 5.08 19.57 -3.83
N GLY A 86 3.97 19.44 -4.57
CA GLY A 86 3.99 19.43 -6.03
C GLY A 86 4.64 18.18 -6.62
N ILE A 87 4.86 18.22 -7.95
CA ILE A 87 5.48 17.13 -8.71
C ILE A 87 6.98 17.43 -8.83
N ALA A 88 7.79 16.91 -7.93
CA ALA A 88 9.23 17.03 -7.98
C ALA A 88 9.90 15.81 -7.34
N GLU A 89 11.07 15.44 -7.83
CA GLU A 89 11.94 14.54 -7.10
C GLU A 89 12.36 15.17 -5.78
N ARG A 90 12.41 14.35 -4.74
CA ARG A 90 12.74 14.81 -3.38
C ARG A 90 14.12 14.32 -2.99
N PRO A 91 14.96 15.19 -2.42
CA PRO A 91 16.26 14.78 -1.91
C PRO A 91 16.10 13.84 -0.70
N ASN A 92 17.16 13.07 -0.38
CA ASN A 92 17.15 12.13 0.73
C ASN A 92 16.94 12.78 2.10
N ASP A 93 17.25 14.07 2.25
CA ASP A 93 17.07 14.88 3.45
C ASP A 93 15.79 15.71 3.46
N TRP A 94 14.85 15.42 2.55
CA TRP A 94 13.57 16.11 2.48
C TRP A 94 12.78 15.96 3.78
N ASP A 95 12.33 17.09 4.34
CA ASP A 95 11.45 17.07 5.50
C ASP A 95 10.02 16.73 5.09
N PHE A 96 9.65 15.47 5.25
CA PHE A 96 8.33 14.95 4.89
C PHE A 96 7.24 15.26 5.94
N TRP A 97 7.59 15.56 7.18
CA TRP A 97 6.61 15.69 8.26
C TRP A 97 5.54 16.77 8.02
N PRO A 98 5.86 17.98 7.57
CA PRO A 98 4.84 18.98 7.25
C PRO A 98 3.85 18.48 6.19
N HIS A 99 4.32 17.68 5.24
CA HIS A 99 3.50 17.14 4.16
C HIS A 99 2.65 15.96 4.63
N VAL A 100 3.17 15.08 5.48
CA VAL A 100 2.39 14.02 6.14
C VAL A 100 1.24 14.61 6.95
N HIS A 101 1.52 15.64 7.78
CA HIS A 101 0.51 16.33 8.57
C HIS A 101 -0.49 17.13 7.70
N GLY A 102 -0.08 17.52 6.48
CA GLY A 102 -0.93 18.20 5.52
C GLY A 102 -1.83 17.27 4.70
N THR A 103 -1.66 15.95 4.79
CA THR A 103 -2.54 15.00 4.10
C THR A 103 -3.90 14.88 4.79
N THR A 104 -4.92 14.57 3.99
CA THR A 104 -6.27 14.25 4.50
C THR A 104 -6.74 12.93 3.91
N PHE A 105 -7.59 12.20 4.62
CA PHE A 105 -8.20 10.97 4.09
C PHE A 105 -8.97 11.22 2.78
N ALA A 106 -9.62 12.37 2.66
CA ALA A 106 -10.33 12.75 1.44
C ALA A 106 -9.36 12.95 0.27
N GLY A 107 -8.24 13.64 0.50
CA GLY A 107 -7.21 13.85 -0.52
C GLY A 107 -6.60 12.52 -0.98
N ILE A 108 -6.16 11.67 -0.04
CA ILE A 108 -5.60 10.36 -0.38
C ILE A 108 -6.63 9.48 -1.10
N ARG A 109 -7.90 9.48 -0.68
CA ARG A 109 -8.98 8.78 -1.39
C ARG A 109 -9.10 9.26 -2.84
N ASP A 110 -9.06 10.56 -3.06
CA ASP A 110 -9.24 11.14 -4.40
C ASP A 110 -8.05 10.80 -5.31
N ASP A 111 -6.83 10.80 -4.77
CA ASP A 111 -5.62 10.38 -5.49
C ASP A 111 -5.64 8.86 -5.81
N VAL A 112 -6.02 8.02 -4.85
CA VAL A 112 -6.20 6.57 -5.08
C VAL A 112 -7.32 6.30 -6.08
N THR A 113 -8.42 7.08 -6.04
CA THR A 113 -9.51 6.97 -7.02
C THR A 113 -9.01 7.23 -8.44
N ALA A 114 -8.14 8.23 -8.63
CA ALA A 114 -7.54 8.52 -9.92
C ALA A 114 -6.65 7.36 -10.41
N ALA A 115 -5.82 6.79 -9.54
CA ALA A 115 -4.99 5.63 -9.86
C ALA A 115 -5.82 4.38 -10.22
N VAL A 116 -6.87 4.08 -9.46
CA VAL A 116 -7.81 2.98 -9.75
C VAL A 116 -8.50 3.19 -11.09
N SER A 117 -8.93 4.43 -11.37
CA SER A 117 -9.58 4.77 -12.63
C SER A 117 -8.63 4.65 -13.81
N HIS A 118 -7.38 5.06 -13.67
CA HIS A 118 -6.33 4.90 -14.67
C HIS A 118 -6.14 3.42 -15.02
N LEU A 119 -5.95 2.57 -14.02
CA LEU A 119 -5.78 1.14 -14.20
C LEU A 119 -6.99 0.47 -14.88
N ARG A 120 -8.21 0.83 -14.47
CA ARG A 120 -9.45 0.29 -15.08
C ARG A 120 -9.72 0.83 -16.48
N THR A 121 -9.28 2.04 -16.80
CA THR A 121 -9.36 2.57 -18.17
C THR A 121 -8.42 1.81 -19.10
N ALA A 122 -7.21 1.50 -18.65
CA ALA A 122 -6.27 0.69 -19.42
C ALA A 122 -6.80 -0.75 -19.66
N ARG A 123 -7.51 -1.32 -18.68
CA ARG A 123 -8.15 -2.65 -18.81
C ARG A 123 -9.44 -2.70 -17.99
N PRO A 124 -10.61 -2.55 -18.63
CA PRO A 124 -11.91 -2.68 -17.97
C PRO A 124 -12.12 -4.05 -17.34
N GLY A 125 -12.75 -4.07 -16.16
CA GLY A 125 -13.10 -5.30 -15.44
C GLY A 125 -11.98 -5.92 -14.59
N ARG A 126 -10.75 -5.39 -14.63
CA ARG A 126 -9.66 -5.94 -13.80
C ARG A 126 -9.92 -5.76 -12.31
N SER A 127 -9.46 -6.73 -11.54
CA SER A 127 -9.45 -6.67 -10.08
C SER A 127 -8.33 -5.74 -9.60
N VAL A 128 -8.68 -4.70 -8.84
CA VAL A 128 -7.70 -3.74 -8.31
C VAL A 128 -7.58 -3.90 -6.80
N PHE A 129 -6.34 -3.97 -6.34
CA PHE A 129 -5.95 -4.04 -4.93
C PHE A 129 -5.21 -2.77 -4.52
N THR A 130 -5.19 -2.47 -3.24
CA THR A 130 -4.25 -1.51 -2.66
C THR A 130 -3.23 -2.25 -1.79
N VAL A 131 -1.97 -1.84 -1.86
CA VAL A 131 -0.90 -2.32 -0.97
C VAL A 131 -0.20 -1.11 -0.39
N GLY A 132 -0.09 -1.02 0.92
CA GLY A 132 0.52 0.13 1.57
C GLY A 132 1.48 -0.24 2.69
N PHE A 133 2.38 0.70 3.02
CA PHE A 133 3.47 0.49 3.96
C PHE A 133 3.50 1.61 5.00
N CYS A 134 3.60 1.30 6.30
CA CYS A 134 3.65 2.28 7.38
C CYS A 134 2.43 3.24 7.32
N PHE A 135 2.65 4.51 7.02
CA PHE A 135 1.61 5.49 6.75
C PHE A 135 0.67 5.03 5.62
N GLY A 136 1.23 4.49 4.54
CA GLY A 136 0.49 3.90 3.44
C GLY A 136 -0.27 2.63 3.82
N GLY A 137 0.22 1.86 4.80
CA GLY A 137 -0.45 0.65 5.30
C GLY A 137 -1.82 0.96 5.87
N SER A 138 -1.90 1.91 6.80
CA SER A 138 -3.18 2.42 7.31
C SER A 138 -4.02 3.02 6.19
N SER A 139 -3.39 3.79 5.30
CA SER A 139 -4.08 4.44 4.17
C SER A 139 -4.68 3.42 3.20
N SER A 140 -4.02 2.27 3.00
CA SER A 140 -4.54 1.17 2.19
C SER A 140 -5.83 0.60 2.77
N TRP A 141 -5.85 0.27 4.07
CA TRP A 141 -7.06 -0.25 4.71
C TRP A 141 -8.23 0.73 4.66
N HIS A 142 -7.96 2.04 4.77
CA HIS A 142 -8.99 3.07 4.62
C HIS A 142 -9.70 3.01 3.26
N GLN A 143 -9.00 2.59 2.19
CA GLN A 143 -9.60 2.52 0.86
C GLN A 143 -10.68 1.45 0.76
N ALA A 144 -10.64 0.41 1.58
CA ALA A 144 -11.67 -0.64 1.63
C ALA A 144 -13.06 -0.09 1.99
N ALA A 145 -13.12 1.05 2.72
CA ALA A 145 -14.35 1.72 3.14
C ALA A 145 -14.80 2.88 2.21
N ASN A 146 -14.13 3.09 1.07
CA ASN A 146 -14.37 4.24 0.21
C ASN A 146 -15.23 3.95 -1.03
N GLY A 147 -15.79 2.73 -1.15
CA GLY A 147 -16.66 2.38 -2.27
C GLY A 147 -15.96 2.29 -3.63
N LEU A 148 -14.65 2.05 -3.64
CA LEU A 148 -13.83 1.98 -4.86
C LEU A 148 -13.97 0.65 -5.62
N GLY A 149 -14.72 -0.31 -5.06
CA GLY A 149 -14.84 -1.65 -5.64
C GLY A 149 -13.49 -2.38 -5.71
N LEU A 150 -12.65 -2.20 -4.70
CA LEU A 150 -11.38 -2.91 -4.60
C LEU A 150 -11.63 -4.40 -4.38
N ALA A 151 -10.75 -5.23 -4.93
CA ALA A 151 -10.75 -6.67 -4.68
C ALA A 151 -10.09 -7.02 -3.33
N GLY A 152 -9.31 -6.12 -2.77
CA GLY A 152 -8.74 -6.23 -1.43
C GLY A 152 -7.85 -5.04 -1.06
N ALA A 153 -7.57 -4.89 0.24
CA ALA A 153 -6.67 -3.87 0.75
C ALA A 153 -5.63 -4.50 1.69
N ILE A 154 -4.36 -4.32 1.37
CA ILE A 154 -3.21 -4.92 2.03
C ILE A 154 -2.40 -3.84 2.72
N GLY A 155 -2.04 -4.03 3.98
CA GLY A 155 -1.21 -3.10 4.71
C GLY A 155 -0.10 -3.78 5.49
N PHE A 156 1.11 -3.26 5.33
CA PHE A 156 2.28 -3.62 6.11
C PHE A 156 2.47 -2.63 7.24
N TYR A 157 2.61 -3.10 8.45
CA TYR A 157 2.88 -2.33 9.66
C TYR A 157 2.16 -0.96 9.69
N GLY A 158 0.91 -0.95 9.28
CA GLY A 158 0.04 0.23 9.37
C GLY A 158 -0.51 0.39 10.79
N LYS A 159 -0.67 1.62 11.26
CA LYS A 159 -1.34 1.89 12.52
C LYS A 159 -2.85 1.76 12.36
N PRO A 160 -3.52 0.82 13.06
CA PRO A 160 -4.99 0.72 13.00
C PRO A 160 -5.69 1.95 13.56
N ARG A 161 -5.13 2.53 14.61
CA ARG A 161 -5.63 3.74 15.30
C ARG A 161 -4.61 4.86 15.18
N ARG A 162 -5.07 6.05 14.85
CA ARG A 162 -4.26 7.28 14.79
C ARG A 162 -4.82 8.29 15.77
N PRO A 163 -4.20 8.44 16.95
CA PRO A 163 -4.72 9.34 18.00
C PRO A 163 -4.80 10.81 17.61
N GLU A 164 -3.93 11.24 16.70
CA GLU A 164 -3.85 12.63 16.23
C GLU A 164 -4.86 12.94 15.12
N GLU A 165 -5.55 11.92 14.61
CA GLU A 165 -6.50 12.06 13.51
C GLU A 165 -7.93 11.75 13.98
N THR A 166 -8.89 12.33 13.32
CA THR A 166 -10.30 12.16 13.65
C THR A 166 -10.85 10.76 13.38
N SER A 167 -10.10 9.90 12.67
CA SER A 167 -10.52 8.55 12.35
C SER A 167 -9.33 7.67 11.95
N GLY A 168 -9.10 6.56 12.65
CA GLY A 168 -8.20 5.48 12.24
C GLY A 168 -8.89 4.48 11.29
N ALA A 169 -8.14 3.53 10.74
CA ALA A 169 -8.72 2.45 9.93
C ALA A 169 -9.75 1.64 10.73
N ILE A 170 -9.50 1.43 12.01
CA ILE A 170 -10.39 0.72 12.93
C ILE A 170 -11.78 1.37 13.04
N ASP A 171 -11.85 2.71 13.00
CA ASP A 171 -13.11 3.44 13.13
C ASP A 171 -13.99 3.35 11.86
N ARG A 172 -13.42 2.78 10.78
CA ARG A 172 -14.08 2.65 9.49
C ARG A 172 -14.41 1.22 9.10
N VAL A 173 -14.10 0.27 9.96
CA VAL A 173 -14.26 -1.17 9.69
C VAL A 173 -15.69 -1.52 9.26
N ALA A 174 -16.70 -0.94 9.90
CA ALA A 174 -18.11 -1.17 9.54
C ALA A 174 -18.48 -0.79 8.09
N GLY A 175 -17.67 0.04 7.43
CA GLY A 175 -17.85 0.43 6.03
C GLY A 175 -16.93 -0.28 5.06
N MET A 176 -16.05 -1.17 5.52
CA MET A 176 -15.13 -1.90 4.67
C MET A 176 -15.87 -2.97 3.87
N ALA A 177 -15.85 -2.84 2.55
CA ALA A 177 -16.51 -3.75 1.62
C ALA A 177 -15.54 -4.71 0.90
N SER A 178 -14.24 -4.59 1.18
CA SER A 178 -13.20 -5.41 0.56
C SER A 178 -12.44 -6.21 1.61
N PRO A 179 -11.94 -7.41 1.28
CA PRO A 179 -11.09 -8.19 2.17
C PRO A 179 -9.84 -7.43 2.61
N ILE A 180 -9.38 -7.69 3.82
CA ILE A 180 -8.22 -7.03 4.44
C ILE A 180 -7.11 -8.05 4.68
N LEU A 181 -5.87 -7.70 4.29
CA LEU A 181 -4.65 -8.37 4.74
C LEU A 181 -3.82 -7.37 5.56
N ALA A 182 -3.49 -7.74 6.79
CA ALA A 182 -2.64 -6.95 7.69
C ALA A 182 -1.40 -7.75 8.07
N LEU A 183 -0.22 -7.23 7.73
CA LEU A 183 1.09 -7.85 7.94
C LEU A 183 1.86 -7.01 8.97
N MET A 184 1.97 -7.49 10.20
CA MET A 184 2.37 -6.70 11.36
C MET A 184 3.67 -7.22 11.96
N GLY A 185 4.53 -6.31 12.40
CA GLY A 185 5.68 -6.66 13.21
C GLY A 185 5.27 -6.93 14.66
N GLY A 186 5.76 -8.03 15.24
CA GLY A 186 5.49 -8.41 16.63
C GLY A 186 6.32 -7.64 17.66
N ASP A 187 7.41 -7.00 17.23
CA ASP A 187 8.28 -6.17 18.07
C ASP A 187 8.35 -4.73 17.51
N ASP A 188 7.19 -4.21 17.09
CA ASP A 188 7.06 -2.82 16.61
C ASP A 188 6.68 -1.89 17.76
N PRO A 189 7.62 -1.06 18.26
CA PRO A 189 7.35 -0.17 19.38
C PRO A 189 6.34 0.94 19.06
N SER A 190 6.07 1.16 17.78
CA SER A 190 5.11 2.19 17.33
C SER A 190 3.69 1.67 17.18
N ILE A 191 3.50 0.34 17.18
CA ILE A 191 2.21 -0.34 17.00
C ILE A 191 2.08 -1.45 18.06
N PRO A 192 1.55 -1.14 19.24
CA PRO A 192 1.35 -2.14 20.29
C PRO A 192 0.46 -3.30 19.82
N LEU A 193 0.78 -4.52 20.23
CA LEU A 193 0.01 -5.72 19.85
C LEU A 193 -1.46 -5.62 20.25
N ASP A 194 -1.77 -4.98 21.38
CA ASP A 194 -3.17 -4.73 21.80
C ASP A 194 -3.96 -3.97 20.72
N SER A 195 -3.31 -2.98 20.08
CA SER A 195 -3.92 -2.23 18.97
C SER A 195 -4.16 -3.11 17.71
N VAL A 196 -3.30 -4.09 17.48
CA VAL A 196 -3.47 -5.06 16.39
C VAL A 196 -4.63 -6.01 16.69
N GLU A 197 -4.74 -6.49 17.93
CA GLU A 197 -5.84 -7.35 18.35
C GLU A 197 -7.18 -6.62 18.39
N GLU A 198 -7.21 -5.35 18.80
CA GLU A 198 -8.40 -4.51 18.69
C GLU A 198 -8.87 -4.38 17.22
N PHE A 199 -7.94 -4.22 16.29
CA PHE A 199 -8.28 -4.13 14.86
C PHE A 199 -8.82 -5.45 14.34
N ARG A 200 -8.18 -6.57 14.70
CA ARG A 200 -8.66 -7.92 14.37
C ARG A 200 -10.08 -8.15 14.87
N ALA A 201 -10.32 -7.86 16.15
CA ALA A 201 -11.64 -8.02 16.75
C ALA A 201 -12.71 -7.15 16.08
N ALA A 202 -12.39 -5.91 15.73
CA ALA A 202 -13.30 -5.01 15.02
C ALA A 202 -13.64 -5.54 13.61
N LEU A 203 -12.66 -6.07 12.86
CA LEU A 203 -12.88 -6.69 11.55
C LEU A 203 -13.78 -7.94 11.67
N GLU A 204 -13.56 -8.75 12.70
CA GLU A 204 -14.35 -9.95 12.98
C GLU A 204 -15.81 -9.58 13.34
N GLU A 205 -16.01 -8.61 14.25
CA GLU A 205 -17.32 -8.10 14.64
C GLU A 205 -18.11 -7.53 13.44
N ALA A 206 -17.43 -6.82 12.54
CA ALA A 206 -18.04 -6.27 11.33
C ALA A 206 -18.29 -7.34 10.25
N GLY A 207 -17.80 -8.55 10.40
CA GLY A 207 -17.87 -9.60 9.38
C GLY A 207 -17.05 -9.32 8.13
N THR A 208 -16.07 -8.44 8.21
CA THR A 208 -15.16 -8.13 7.10
C THR A 208 -14.19 -9.29 6.89
N PRO A 209 -14.12 -9.90 5.70
CA PRO A 209 -13.13 -10.94 5.44
C PRO A 209 -11.72 -10.41 5.68
N HIS A 210 -10.92 -11.09 6.50
CA HIS A 210 -9.59 -10.58 6.85
C HIS A 210 -8.61 -11.70 7.21
N GLU A 211 -7.34 -11.36 7.04
CA GLU A 211 -6.19 -12.09 7.59
C GLU A 211 -5.28 -11.08 8.28
N VAL A 212 -4.95 -11.31 9.54
CA VAL A 212 -3.99 -10.50 10.30
C VAL A 212 -2.85 -11.41 10.73
N VAL A 213 -1.67 -11.16 10.18
CA VAL A 213 -0.44 -11.91 10.47
C VAL A 213 0.48 -11.06 11.32
N VAL A 214 0.96 -11.61 12.40
CA VAL A 214 1.98 -10.99 13.26
C VAL A 214 3.25 -11.81 13.15
N TYR A 215 4.35 -11.17 12.77
CA TYR A 215 5.69 -11.77 12.69
C TYR A 215 6.43 -11.57 14.02
N PRO A 216 6.59 -12.62 14.84
CA PRO A 216 7.21 -12.50 16.15
C PRO A 216 8.64 -11.96 16.06
N GLY A 217 8.97 -10.94 16.86
CA GLY A 217 10.30 -10.33 16.86
C GLY A 217 10.59 -9.38 15.70
N ALA A 218 9.76 -9.36 14.65
CA ALA A 218 9.96 -8.43 13.54
C ALA A 218 9.59 -7.00 13.95
N PRO A 219 10.46 -6.02 13.67
CA PRO A 219 10.22 -4.61 14.01
C PRO A 219 9.35 -3.91 12.95
N HIS A 220 9.08 -2.63 13.18
CA HIS A 220 8.58 -1.76 12.12
C HIS A 220 9.50 -1.77 10.91
N SER A 221 8.93 -1.80 9.69
CA SER A 221 9.70 -1.84 8.43
C SER A 221 10.54 -3.10 8.21
N PHE A 222 10.12 -4.24 8.75
CA PHE A 222 10.82 -5.51 8.52
C PHE A 222 10.90 -5.88 7.03
N PHE A 223 9.94 -5.46 6.21
CA PHE A 223 9.89 -5.69 4.76
C PHE A 223 10.68 -4.67 3.92
N ASP A 224 11.16 -3.58 4.51
CA ASP A 224 11.96 -2.53 3.85
C ASP A 224 13.34 -2.48 4.53
N ARG A 225 13.50 -1.59 5.50
CA ARG A 225 14.76 -1.28 6.15
C ARG A 225 15.47 -2.49 6.78
N HIS A 226 14.71 -3.44 7.29
CA HIS A 226 15.21 -4.63 7.99
C HIS A 226 15.06 -5.92 7.17
N TYR A 227 14.90 -5.78 5.84
CA TYR A 227 14.65 -6.92 4.98
C TYR A 227 15.70 -8.03 5.11
N GLU A 228 17.00 -7.69 5.19
CA GLU A 228 18.08 -8.68 5.30
C GLU A 228 18.05 -9.43 6.64
N ASP A 229 17.72 -8.72 7.73
CA ASP A 229 17.63 -9.30 9.07
C ASP A 229 16.38 -10.18 9.24
N PHE A 230 15.31 -9.90 8.47
CA PHE A 230 14.01 -10.58 8.51
C PHE A 230 13.63 -11.14 7.13
N ALA A 231 14.59 -11.75 6.45
CA ALA A 231 14.40 -12.24 5.08
C ALA A 231 13.31 -13.31 4.96
N ASP A 232 13.23 -14.23 5.91
CA ASP A 232 12.22 -15.30 5.92
C ASP A 232 10.81 -14.72 6.15
N ASP A 233 10.66 -13.79 7.10
CA ASP A 233 9.40 -13.09 7.38
C ASP A 233 8.95 -12.25 6.18
N SER A 234 9.91 -11.58 5.54
CA SER A 234 9.66 -10.77 4.34
C SER A 234 9.26 -11.63 3.14
N ALA A 235 9.89 -12.80 2.97
CA ALA A 235 9.52 -13.75 1.93
C ALA A 235 8.13 -14.33 2.17
N ASP A 236 7.79 -14.71 3.41
CA ASP A 236 6.44 -15.17 3.76
C ASP A 236 5.40 -14.05 3.54
N ALA A 237 5.70 -12.82 3.95
CA ALA A 237 4.81 -11.69 3.74
C ALA A 237 4.55 -11.43 2.25
N TRP A 238 5.60 -11.48 1.41
CA TRP A 238 5.46 -11.34 -0.05
C TRP A 238 4.60 -12.46 -0.65
N ARG A 239 4.87 -13.71 -0.27
CA ARG A 239 4.06 -14.86 -0.69
C ARG A 239 2.58 -14.68 -0.33
N ARG A 240 2.27 -14.25 0.90
CA ARG A 240 0.88 -13.98 1.34
C ARG A 240 0.21 -12.88 0.55
N VAL A 241 0.93 -11.82 0.20
CA VAL A 241 0.41 -10.76 -0.67
C VAL A 241 -0.02 -11.34 -2.02
N LEU A 242 0.84 -12.14 -2.67
CA LEU A 242 0.52 -12.74 -3.97
C LEU A 242 -0.64 -13.74 -3.87
N GLU A 243 -0.66 -14.58 -2.84
CA GLU A 243 -1.76 -15.53 -2.59
C GLU A 243 -3.09 -14.79 -2.30
N PHE A 244 -3.05 -13.70 -1.55
CA PHE A 244 -4.23 -12.89 -1.28
C PHE A 244 -4.79 -12.27 -2.57
N ILE A 245 -3.93 -11.76 -3.46
CA ILE A 245 -4.34 -11.23 -4.76
C ILE A 245 -4.98 -12.34 -5.59
N GLU A 246 -4.35 -13.51 -5.69
CA GLU A 246 -4.86 -14.63 -6.48
C GLU A 246 -6.20 -15.18 -5.94
N THR A 247 -6.37 -15.21 -4.63
CA THR A 247 -7.59 -15.72 -3.98
C THR A 247 -8.78 -14.79 -4.13
N ASN A 248 -8.54 -13.47 -4.12
CA ASN A 248 -9.59 -12.45 -4.12
C ASN A 248 -9.82 -11.78 -5.48
N LYS A 249 -9.08 -12.13 -6.53
CA LYS A 249 -9.39 -11.64 -7.87
C LYS A 249 -10.75 -12.15 -8.35
N ALA A 250 -11.49 -11.31 -9.08
CA ALA A 250 -12.74 -11.71 -9.72
C ALA A 250 -12.49 -12.90 -10.69
N ARG A 251 -13.40 -13.84 -10.67
CA ARG A 251 -13.36 -15.02 -11.58
C ARG A 251 -14.02 -14.69 -12.91
#